data_2576dc501e81402767f60600681dfe49
#
_entry.id   2576dc501e81402767f60600681dfe49
#
_cell.length_a   1.000
_cell.length_b   1.000
_cell.length_c   1.000
_cell.angle_alpha   90.00
_cell.angle_beta   90.00
_cell.angle_gamma   90.00
#
_symmetry.space_group_name_H-M   'P 1'
#
loop_
_entity.id
_entity.type
_entity.pdbx_description
1 polymer ?
#
loop_
_entity_poly.entity_id
_entity_poly.type
_entity_poly.pdbx_seq_one_letter_code
_entity_poly.pdbx_strand_id
1 'polypeptide(L)'
;IQCTGIVLDEYLGQKKIAVGTGSQRESAMRLLSHAGLIDKLDAVVTASDVENHKPCPDTFLLAADRLGIDAQNCLVFEDTELGKRAAHSAGMDCVMVEGNNLVFYPKR
;
A
#
# COMPACT_ATOMS: atom_id res chain seq x y z
N ILE A 1 16.22 -1.57 -2.09
CA ILE A 1 14.83 -2.00 -2.35
C ILE A 1 13.90 -1.18 -1.51
N GLN A 2 12.85 -0.75 -2.11
CA GLN A 2 11.91 0.13 -1.47
C GLN A 2 10.70 -0.64 -0.99
N CYS A 3 10.23 -0.26 0.18
CA CYS A 3 9.07 -0.87 0.80
C CYS A 3 7.83 -0.28 0.13
N THR A 4 7.29 -0.99 -0.84
CA THR A 4 6.14 -0.53 -1.61
C THR A 4 4.98 -1.49 -1.41
N GLY A 5 3.82 -0.95 -1.07
CA GLY A 5 2.62 -1.74 -0.91
C GLY A 5 1.50 -1.21 -1.77
N ILE A 6 0.62 -2.10 -2.20
CA ILE A 6 -0.53 -1.76 -3.01
C ILE A 6 -1.78 -2.02 -2.20
N VAL A 7 -2.68 -1.04 -2.15
CA VAL A 7 -3.93 -1.14 -1.41
C VAL A 7 -5.07 -1.24 -2.42
N LEU A 8 -5.87 -2.28 -2.30
CA LEU A 8 -6.99 -2.51 -3.20
C LEU A 8 -8.30 -2.49 -2.46
N ASP A 9 -9.34 -2.01 -3.13
CA ASP A 9 -10.72 -2.15 -2.68
C ASP A 9 -11.41 -3.14 -3.59
N GLU A 10 -11.79 -4.29 -3.01
CA GLU A 10 -12.52 -5.30 -3.77
C GLU A 10 -13.97 -5.45 -3.31
N TYR A 11 -14.33 -4.79 -2.22
CA TYR A 11 -15.60 -5.07 -1.56
C TYR A 11 -16.77 -4.30 -2.13
N LEU A 12 -16.52 -3.15 -2.74
CA LEU A 12 -17.60 -2.34 -3.29
C LEU A 12 -17.74 -2.48 -4.80
N GLY A 13 -17.09 -3.51 -5.37
CA GLY A 13 -17.14 -3.72 -6.80
C GLY A 13 -16.34 -2.68 -7.58
N GLN A 14 -15.64 -1.82 -6.89
CA GLN A 14 -14.76 -0.81 -7.49
C GLN A 14 -13.34 -1.20 -7.20
N LYS A 15 -12.52 -1.21 -8.24
CA LYS A 15 -11.10 -1.55 -8.06
C LYS A 15 -10.30 -0.26 -7.99
N LYS A 16 -10.20 0.27 -6.78
CA LYS A 16 -9.36 1.44 -6.54
C LYS A 16 -8.01 0.97 -6.06
N ILE A 17 -6.96 1.54 -6.62
CA ILE A 17 -5.59 1.13 -6.35
C ILE A 17 -4.78 2.31 -5.85
N ALA A 18 -4.11 2.11 -4.72
CA ALA A 18 -3.17 3.08 -4.19
C ALA A 18 -1.83 2.41 -3.98
N VAL A 19 -0.76 3.18 -4.09
CA VAL A 19 0.59 2.72 -3.77
C VAL A 19 1.07 3.47 -2.54
N GLY A 20 1.56 2.71 -1.54
CA GLY A 20 2.22 3.29 -0.38
C GLY A 20 3.67 2.89 -0.40
N THR A 21 4.57 3.85 -0.49
CA THR A 21 6.00 3.58 -0.65
C THR A 21 6.82 4.34 0.38
N GLY A 22 7.95 3.73 0.79
CA GLY A 22 8.90 4.39 1.66
C GLY A 22 9.85 5.34 0.94
N SER A 23 9.71 5.49 -0.38
CA SER A 23 10.51 6.43 -1.14
C SER A 23 9.98 7.84 -1.00
N GLN A 24 10.86 8.83 -1.20
CA GLN A 24 10.43 10.22 -1.25
C GLN A 24 9.58 10.42 -2.51
N ARG A 25 8.71 11.44 -2.45
CA ARG A 25 7.72 11.65 -3.52
C ARG A 25 8.35 11.76 -4.90
N GLU A 26 9.43 12.51 -5.01
CA GLU A 26 10.06 12.71 -6.30
C GLU A 26 10.55 11.40 -6.92
N SER A 27 11.23 10.58 -6.11
CA SER A 27 11.73 9.29 -6.59
C SER A 27 10.58 8.34 -6.90
N ALA A 28 9.54 8.33 -6.06
CA ALA A 28 8.40 7.46 -6.26
C ALA A 28 7.67 7.81 -7.56
N MET A 29 7.41 9.10 -7.79
CA MET A 29 6.69 9.53 -8.97
C MET A 29 7.49 9.24 -10.23
N ARG A 30 8.81 9.40 -10.18
CA ARG A 30 9.67 9.08 -11.33
C ARG A 30 9.61 7.60 -11.66
N LEU A 31 9.68 6.74 -10.64
CA LEU A 31 9.64 5.30 -10.84
C LEU A 31 8.30 4.85 -11.39
N LEU A 32 7.21 5.35 -10.83
CA LEU A 32 5.88 4.97 -11.27
C LEU A 32 5.60 5.47 -12.68
N SER A 33 6.09 6.66 -13.01
CA SER A 33 5.94 7.20 -14.36
C SER A 33 6.71 6.34 -15.37
N HIS A 34 7.93 5.95 -15.00
CA HIS A 34 8.78 5.12 -15.86
C HIS A 34 8.16 3.76 -16.12
N ALA A 35 7.47 3.22 -15.11
CA ALA A 35 6.81 1.93 -15.23
C ALA A 35 5.46 2.03 -15.94
N GLY A 36 4.99 3.23 -16.24
CA GLY A 36 3.70 3.43 -16.89
C GLY A 36 2.52 3.14 -16.00
N LEU A 37 2.69 3.25 -14.69
CA LEU A 37 1.66 2.87 -13.73
C LEU A 37 0.85 4.04 -13.19
N ILE A 38 1.37 5.28 -13.33
CA ILE A 38 0.73 6.43 -12.72
C ILE A 38 -0.74 6.57 -13.12
N ASP A 39 -1.03 6.36 -14.39
CA ASP A 39 -2.40 6.53 -14.89
C ASP A 39 -3.37 5.47 -14.38
N LYS A 40 -2.84 4.40 -13.81
CA LYS A 40 -3.66 3.28 -13.31
C LYS A 40 -3.92 3.36 -11.82
N LEU A 41 -3.34 4.37 -11.15
CA LEU A 41 -3.43 4.48 -9.70
C LEU A 41 -4.43 5.57 -9.32
N ASP A 42 -5.17 5.31 -8.25
CA ASP A 42 -6.12 6.27 -7.71
C ASP A 42 -5.47 7.15 -6.64
N ALA A 43 -4.39 6.68 -6.03
CA ALA A 43 -3.67 7.44 -5.02
C ALA A 43 -2.24 6.94 -4.87
N VAL A 44 -1.35 7.83 -4.44
CA VAL A 44 0.03 7.49 -4.11
C VAL A 44 0.36 8.14 -2.78
N VAL A 45 0.90 7.35 -1.85
CA VAL A 45 1.38 7.84 -0.56
C VAL A 45 2.87 7.56 -0.50
N THR A 46 3.66 8.59 -0.22
CA THR A 46 5.11 8.48 -0.19
C THR A 46 5.63 8.76 1.21
N ALA A 47 6.93 8.55 1.40
CA ALA A 47 7.57 8.85 2.69
C ALA A 47 7.40 10.31 3.07
N SER A 48 7.26 11.20 2.09
CA SER A 48 7.08 12.62 2.35
C SER A 48 5.69 12.95 2.89
N ASP A 49 4.74 12.04 2.75
CA ASP A 49 3.34 12.31 3.10
C ASP A 49 2.98 11.92 4.53
N VAL A 50 3.84 11.19 5.21
CA VAL A 50 3.56 10.70 6.56
C VAL A 50 4.73 10.98 7.48
N GLU A 51 4.44 11.11 8.77
CA GLU A 51 5.49 11.32 9.76
C GLU A 51 6.07 10.02 10.27
N ASN A 52 5.23 9.00 10.41
CA ASN A 52 5.66 7.71 10.94
C ASN A 52 5.63 6.67 9.83
N HIS A 53 6.80 6.12 9.54
CA HIS A 53 6.95 5.18 8.45
C HIS A 53 6.72 3.75 8.92
N LYS A 54 6.66 2.82 7.96
CA LYS A 54 6.48 1.41 8.28
C LYS A 54 7.51 0.98 9.31
N PRO A 55 7.14 0.17 10.29
CA PRO A 55 5.93 -0.63 10.42
C PRO A 55 4.72 0.10 11.03
N CYS A 56 4.79 1.42 11.21
CA CYS A 56 3.63 2.17 11.67
C CYS A 56 2.56 2.16 10.57
N PRO A 57 1.29 2.26 10.94
CA PRO A 57 0.19 2.11 9.97
C PRO A 57 -0.08 3.34 9.13
N ASP A 58 0.62 4.43 9.38
CA ASP A 58 0.29 5.74 8.78
C ASP A 58 0.20 5.69 7.26
N THR A 59 1.16 5.04 6.60
CA THR A 59 1.18 4.98 5.14
C THR A 59 -0.08 4.36 4.57
N PHE A 60 -0.52 3.23 5.13
CA PHE A 60 -1.69 2.53 4.61
C PHE A 60 -2.99 3.17 5.07
N LEU A 61 -3.01 3.76 6.27
CA LEU A 61 -4.19 4.49 6.70
C LEU A 61 -4.43 5.71 5.82
N LEU A 62 -3.37 6.43 5.45
CA LEU A 62 -3.50 7.55 4.54
C LEU A 62 -3.91 7.10 3.15
N ALA A 63 -3.39 5.95 2.70
CA ALA A 63 -3.79 5.40 1.40
C ALA A 63 -5.28 5.11 1.38
N ALA A 64 -5.81 4.46 2.42
CA ALA A 64 -7.23 4.17 2.52
C ALA A 64 -8.06 5.46 2.55
N ASP A 65 -7.59 6.46 3.29
CA ASP A 65 -8.26 7.74 3.38
C ASP A 65 -8.36 8.41 2.00
N ARG A 66 -7.26 8.40 1.26
CA ARG A 66 -7.25 8.99 -0.08
C ARG A 66 -8.12 8.23 -1.07
N LEU A 67 -8.31 6.93 -0.86
CA LEU A 67 -9.22 6.14 -1.67
C LEU A 67 -10.67 6.32 -1.23
N GLY A 68 -10.90 6.88 -0.05
CA GLY A 68 -12.24 7.04 0.50
C GLY A 68 -12.85 5.73 0.96
N ILE A 69 -12.04 4.79 1.44
CA ILE A 69 -12.46 3.45 1.80
C ILE A 69 -12.02 3.14 3.22
N ASP A 70 -12.88 2.44 3.97
CA ASP A 70 -12.51 2.02 5.32
C ASP A 70 -11.36 1.02 5.26
N ALA A 71 -10.46 1.12 6.24
CA ALA A 71 -9.29 0.24 6.29
C ALA A 71 -9.68 -1.24 6.28
N GLN A 72 -10.74 -1.59 6.99
CA GLN A 72 -11.17 -2.99 7.07
C GLN A 72 -11.59 -3.57 5.72
N ASN A 73 -11.83 -2.71 4.73
CA ASN A 73 -12.21 -3.13 3.39
C ASN A 73 -11.05 -3.05 2.41
N CYS A 74 -9.84 -2.84 2.91
CA CYS A 74 -8.64 -2.74 2.09
C CYS A 74 -7.81 -4.02 2.18
N LEU A 75 -7.16 -4.34 1.07
CA LEU A 75 -6.21 -5.45 1.00
C LEU A 75 -4.87 -4.89 0.54
N VAL A 76 -3.81 -5.26 1.23
CA VAL A 76 -2.46 -4.78 0.92
C VAL A 76 -1.64 -5.91 0.30
N PHE A 77 -0.96 -5.61 -0.79
CA PHE A 77 0.06 -6.49 -1.35
C PHE A 77 1.42 -5.89 -0.98
N GLU A 78 2.28 -6.70 -0.36
CA GLU A 78 3.53 -6.20 0.20
C GLU A 78 4.61 -7.27 0.05
N ASP A 79 5.87 -6.84 -0.01
CA ASP A 79 6.99 -7.78 -0.13
C ASP A 79 7.95 -7.73 1.06
N THR A 80 7.69 -6.92 2.07
CA THR A 80 8.55 -6.81 3.24
C THR A 80 7.77 -7.09 4.52
N GLU A 81 8.50 -7.57 5.53
CA GLU A 81 7.91 -7.82 6.83
C GLU A 81 7.41 -6.52 7.47
N LEU A 82 8.16 -5.43 7.31
CA LEU A 82 7.74 -4.15 7.85
C LEU A 82 6.43 -3.69 7.23
N GLY A 83 6.27 -3.92 5.93
CA GLY A 83 5.02 -3.57 5.24
C GLY A 83 3.85 -4.41 5.71
N LYS A 84 4.06 -5.71 5.93
CA LYS A 84 3.01 -6.57 6.46
C LYS A 84 2.57 -6.10 7.84
N ARG A 85 3.53 -5.74 8.69
CA ARG A 85 3.20 -5.25 10.03
C ARG A 85 2.44 -3.93 9.97
N ALA A 86 2.82 -3.06 9.04
CA ALA A 86 2.11 -1.80 8.85
C ALA A 86 0.67 -2.03 8.41
N ALA A 87 0.45 -2.98 7.48
CA ALA A 87 -0.89 -3.33 7.01
C ALA A 87 -1.75 -3.86 8.15
N HIS A 88 -1.22 -4.79 8.94
CA HIS A 88 -1.97 -5.35 10.06
C HIS A 88 -2.25 -4.30 11.12
N SER A 89 -1.29 -3.42 11.40
CA SER A 89 -1.51 -2.33 12.34
C SER A 89 -2.57 -1.35 11.86
N ALA A 90 -2.75 -1.26 10.54
CA ALA A 90 -3.79 -0.40 9.97
C ALA A 90 -5.16 -1.09 9.93
N GLY A 91 -5.23 -2.36 10.33
CA GLY A 91 -6.49 -3.12 10.29
C GLY A 91 -6.79 -3.68 8.92
N MET A 92 -5.77 -3.93 8.13
CA MET A 92 -5.90 -4.44 6.76
C MET A 92 -5.32 -5.84 6.64
N ASP A 93 -5.95 -6.66 5.80
CA ASP A 93 -5.37 -7.95 5.43
C ASP A 93 -4.19 -7.72 4.49
N CYS A 94 -3.28 -8.68 4.46
CA CYS A 94 -2.07 -8.55 3.66
C CYS A 94 -1.79 -9.81 2.89
N VAL A 95 -1.42 -9.63 1.62
CA VAL A 95 -0.87 -10.70 0.78
C VAL A 95 0.61 -10.40 0.62
N MET A 96 1.44 -11.36 1.03
CA MET A 96 2.88 -11.22 0.88
C MET A 96 3.32 -11.81 -0.45
N VAL A 97 4.13 -11.03 -1.15
CA VAL A 97 4.78 -11.50 -2.39
C VAL A 97 6.11 -12.10 -1.98
N GLU A 98 6.19 -13.43 -1.97
CA GLU A 98 7.37 -14.17 -1.53
C GLU A 98 7.94 -14.93 -2.72
N GLY A 99 8.89 -14.31 -3.40
CA GLY A 99 9.41 -14.87 -4.64
C GLY A 99 8.32 -14.94 -5.68
N ASN A 100 7.99 -16.14 -6.14
CA ASN A 100 6.91 -16.35 -7.10
C ASN A 100 5.60 -16.75 -6.44
N ASN A 101 5.53 -16.67 -5.10
CA ASN A 101 4.36 -17.10 -4.37
C ASN A 101 3.63 -15.93 -3.74
N LEU A 102 2.31 -16.06 -3.63
CA LEU A 102 1.48 -15.11 -2.91
C LEU A 102 0.92 -15.82 -1.69
N VAL A 103 1.18 -15.24 -0.52
CA VAL A 103 0.74 -15.85 0.74
C VAL A 103 -0.15 -14.87 1.49
N PHE A 104 -1.35 -15.30 1.82
CA PHE A 104 -2.34 -14.46 2.48
C PHE A 104 -2.15 -14.49 4.00
N TYR A 105 -2.05 -13.32 4.59
CA TYR A 105 -1.96 -13.14 6.03
C TYR A 105 -3.11 -12.24 6.48
N PRO A 106 -4.16 -12.81 7.06
CA PRO A 106 -5.28 -11.99 7.54
C PRO A 106 -4.84 -11.12 8.72
N LYS A 107 -5.54 -10.00 8.89
CA LYS A 107 -5.19 -9.05 9.95
C LYS A 107 -5.36 -9.65 11.35
N ARG A 108 -6.13 -10.67 11.47
CA ARG A 108 -6.29 -11.46 12.70
C ARG A 108 -6.68 -12.86 12.36
#